data_29c3173e947faf866bbb2c844224bb85
#
_entry.id   29c3173e947faf866bbb2c844224bb85
#
_cell.length_a   1.000
_cell.length_b   1.000
_cell.length_c   1.000
_cell.angle_alpha   90.00
_cell.angle_beta   90.00
_cell.angle_gamma   90.00
#
_symmetry.space_group_name_H-M   'P 1'
#
loop_
_entity.id
_entity.type
_entity.pdbx_description
1 polymer ?
#
loop_
_entity_poly.entity_id
_entity_poly.type
_entity_poly.pdbx_seq_one_letter_code
_entity_poly.pdbx_strand_id
1 'polypeptide(L)'
;KLMHDLLAEDGSMYVHCDWRVSGYMRLVLDDIFGTNNFQNQISWYYRRWNIASSQFARSHDDIFYYAKDKGKHIFNNLYIPKSAKSSGNGKSWVSVIGDDGVRRSVLTEEVSKGSPMPDAWEISVINPVGLERLDYPTQKPEELISRIIKASTNENDLVADFFCGSGTTLAVAEKLNRKWIGSDLGKFGIHTTR
;
A
#
# COMPACT_ATOMS: atom_id res chain seq x y z
N LYS A 1 13.12 15.31 -4.22
CA LYS A 1 12.94 16.23 -5.34
C LYS A 1 13.22 15.52 -6.67
N LEU A 2 14.43 14.98 -6.93
CA LEU A 2 14.73 14.29 -8.18
C LEU A 2 13.68 13.21 -8.55
N MET A 3 13.30 12.36 -7.60
CA MET A 3 12.26 11.33 -7.84
C MET A 3 10.89 11.95 -8.18
N HIS A 4 10.54 13.07 -7.56
CA HIS A 4 9.33 13.82 -7.92
C HIS A 4 9.40 14.34 -9.38
N ASP A 5 10.55 14.86 -9.80
CA ASP A 5 10.74 15.38 -11.15
C ASP A 5 10.65 14.28 -12.22
N LEU A 6 11.08 13.04 -11.88
CA LEU A 6 11.00 11.86 -12.74
C LEU A 6 9.62 11.21 -12.78
N LEU A 7 8.74 11.51 -11.82
CA LEU A 7 7.42 10.91 -11.74
C LEU A 7 6.52 11.39 -12.88
N ALA A 8 5.76 10.48 -13.48
CA ALA A 8 4.74 10.83 -14.49
C ALA A 8 3.66 11.73 -13.89
N GLU A 9 2.96 12.52 -14.71
CA GLU A 9 1.92 13.45 -14.24
C GLU A 9 0.77 12.76 -13.50
N ASP A 10 0.46 11.52 -13.88
CA ASP A 10 -0.52 10.65 -13.24
C ASP A 10 0.10 9.68 -12.21
N GLY A 11 1.39 9.84 -11.95
CA GLY A 11 2.17 8.97 -11.08
C GLY A 11 1.97 9.26 -9.59
N SER A 12 2.35 8.27 -8.79
CA SER A 12 2.26 8.30 -7.34
C SER A 12 3.56 7.88 -6.69
N MET A 13 3.83 8.40 -5.50
CA MET A 13 5.00 8.06 -4.70
C MET A 13 4.59 7.51 -3.33
N TYR A 14 5.22 6.42 -2.95
CA TYR A 14 5.09 5.82 -1.62
C TYR A 14 6.42 5.86 -0.90
N VAL A 15 6.43 6.35 0.33
CA VAL A 15 7.65 6.44 1.15
C VAL A 15 7.41 5.75 2.48
N HIS A 16 8.08 4.63 2.69
CA HIS A 16 8.04 3.88 3.95
C HIS A 16 9.06 4.44 4.93
N CYS A 17 8.61 4.69 6.15
CA CYS A 17 9.45 5.17 7.26
C CYS A 17 9.08 4.50 8.57
N ASP A 18 10.05 4.32 9.44
CA ASP A 18 9.81 3.97 10.82
C ASP A 18 9.51 5.23 11.67
N TRP A 19 9.06 5.00 12.89
CA TRP A 19 8.65 6.04 13.83
C TRP A 19 9.71 7.11 14.12
N ARG A 20 11.01 6.82 13.93
CA ARG A 20 12.12 7.74 14.24
C ARG A 20 12.19 8.92 13.27
N VAL A 21 11.77 8.70 12.05
CA VAL A 21 11.88 9.70 10.97
C VAL A 21 10.55 10.04 10.31
N SER A 22 9.47 9.30 10.59
CA SER A 22 8.18 9.49 9.91
C SER A 22 7.68 10.94 10.00
N GLY A 23 7.73 11.57 11.18
CA GLY A 23 7.31 12.96 11.35
C GLY A 23 8.10 13.97 10.53
N TYR A 24 9.42 13.80 10.43
CA TYR A 24 10.27 14.67 9.59
C TYR A 24 10.06 14.42 8.11
N MET A 25 9.91 13.15 7.74
CA MET A 25 9.70 12.77 6.34
C MET A 25 8.40 13.35 5.80
N ARG A 26 7.35 13.40 6.59
CA ARG A 26 6.08 14.05 6.22
C ARG A 26 6.29 15.50 5.83
N LEU A 27 7.04 16.28 6.62
CA LEU A 27 7.32 17.69 6.32
C LEU A 27 8.13 17.86 5.04
N VAL A 28 9.14 17.01 4.83
CA VAL A 28 9.95 17.02 3.59
C VAL A 28 9.09 16.70 2.35
N LEU A 29 8.19 15.74 2.47
CA LEU A 29 7.29 15.37 1.37
C LEU A 29 6.25 16.48 1.09
N ASP A 30 5.71 17.12 2.13
CA ASP A 30 4.81 18.26 1.97
C ASP A 30 5.50 19.44 1.27
N ASP A 31 6.79 19.70 1.54
CA ASP A 31 7.58 20.73 0.86
C ASP A 31 7.83 20.40 -0.63
N ILE A 32 8.03 19.12 -0.96
CA ILE A 32 8.35 18.69 -2.33
C ILE A 32 7.09 18.54 -3.20
N PHE A 33 6.04 17.91 -2.67
CA PHE A 33 4.83 17.57 -3.41
C PHE A 33 3.71 18.62 -3.25
N GLY A 34 3.76 19.43 -2.19
CA GLY A 34 2.66 20.25 -1.72
C GLY A 34 1.65 19.43 -0.90
N THR A 35 1.11 20.05 0.15
CA THR A 35 0.13 19.41 1.06
C THR A 35 -1.13 18.93 0.36
N ASN A 36 -1.55 19.60 -0.73
CA ASN A 36 -2.74 19.22 -1.51
C ASN A 36 -2.59 17.87 -2.23
N ASN A 37 -1.37 17.44 -2.51
CA ASN A 37 -1.07 16.20 -3.21
C ASN A 37 -0.87 15.01 -2.26
N PHE A 38 -0.92 15.25 -0.95
CA PHE A 38 -0.98 14.20 0.04
C PHE A 38 -2.29 13.42 -0.07
N GLN A 39 -2.18 12.08 -0.12
CA GLN A 39 -3.33 11.19 -0.22
C GLN A 39 -3.61 10.51 1.11
N ASN A 40 -2.67 9.69 1.59
CA ASN A 40 -2.81 8.94 2.85
C ASN A 40 -1.48 8.81 3.60
N GLN A 41 -1.59 8.69 4.91
CA GLN A 41 -0.59 8.04 5.75
C GLN A 41 -1.12 6.64 6.07
N ILE A 42 -0.55 5.63 5.44
CA ILE A 42 -0.94 4.23 5.62
C ILE A 42 -0.18 3.69 6.80
N SER A 43 -0.90 3.17 7.79
CA SER A 43 -0.30 2.48 8.93
C SER A 43 -0.19 0.99 8.62
N TRP A 44 1.03 0.53 8.37
CA TRP A 44 1.31 -0.89 8.22
C TRP A 44 1.55 -1.52 9.58
N TYR A 45 0.52 -2.22 10.11
CA TYR A 45 0.55 -2.94 11.37
C TYR A 45 1.01 -4.39 11.17
N TYR A 46 1.90 -4.83 12.08
CA TYR A 46 2.41 -6.20 12.11
C TYR A 46 2.65 -6.66 13.54
N ARG A 47 2.37 -7.92 13.84
CA ARG A 47 2.64 -8.47 15.17
C ARG A 47 4.11 -8.79 15.32
N ARG A 48 4.70 -8.31 16.41
CA ARG A 48 6.03 -8.72 16.87
C ARG A 48 5.91 -9.21 18.31
N TRP A 49 6.65 -10.25 18.63
CA TRP A 49 6.83 -10.70 20.01
C TRP A 49 7.85 -9.76 20.69
N ASN A 50 7.39 -8.60 21.12
CA ASN A 50 8.21 -7.63 21.83
C ASN A 50 7.78 -7.60 23.29
N ILE A 51 8.74 -7.77 24.19
CA ILE A 51 8.54 -7.51 25.62
C ILE A 51 8.89 -6.04 25.83
N ALA A 52 7.88 -5.18 25.89
CA ALA A 52 8.07 -3.79 26.30
C ALA A 52 7.90 -3.69 27.82
N SER A 53 8.89 -3.13 28.51
CA SER A 53 8.87 -3.01 29.98
C SER A 53 8.48 -1.62 30.48
N SER A 54 8.64 -0.57 29.67
CA SER A 54 8.42 0.83 30.07
C SER A 54 7.61 1.68 29.08
N GLN A 55 7.19 1.09 27.96
CA GLN A 55 6.42 1.75 26.93
C GLN A 55 5.58 0.73 26.14
N PHE A 56 4.61 1.20 25.36
CA PHE A 56 3.87 0.32 24.47
C PHE A 56 4.79 -0.29 23.39
N ALA A 57 4.56 -1.57 23.04
CA ALA A 57 5.29 -2.24 21.98
C ALA A 57 4.99 -1.57 20.63
N ARG A 58 6.06 -1.26 19.87
CA ARG A 58 5.93 -0.70 18.52
C ARG A 58 5.69 -1.82 17.54
N SER A 59 4.56 -1.75 16.85
CA SER A 59 4.09 -2.82 15.96
C SER A 59 3.55 -2.28 14.63
N HIS A 60 3.92 -1.06 14.24
CA HIS A 60 3.59 -0.48 12.94
C HIS A 60 4.70 0.41 12.42
N ASP A 61 4.71 0.57 11.11
CA ASP A 61 5.47 1.58 10.39
C ASP A 61 4.51 2.41 9.53
N ASP A 62 4.96 3.61 9.12
CA ASP A 62 4.19 4.52 8.29
C ASP A 62 4.62 4.42 6.82
N ILE A 63 3.64 4.51 5.93
CA ILE A 63 3.86 4.67 4.49
C ILE A 63 3.10 5.91 4.03
N PHE A 64 3.84 6.92 3.60
CA PHE A 64 3.26 8.15 3.05
C PHE A 64 2.96 7.96 1.58
N TYR A 65 1.74 8.28 1.20
CA TYR A 65 1.25 8.23 -0.17
C TYR A 65 0.99 9.64 -0.69
N TYR A 66 1.72 10.01 -1.75
CA TYR A 66 1.57 11.27 -2.47
C TYR A 66 1.29 11.00 -3.96
N ALA A 67 0.39 11.78 -4.53
CA ALA A 67 0.24 11.89 -5.97
C ALA A 67 1.18 12.98 -6.51
N LYS A 68 1.61 12.92 -7.76
CA LYS A 68 2.25 14.07 -8.40
C LYS A 68 1.25 15.18 -8.64
N ASP A 69 0.07 14.83 -9.15
CA ASP A 69 -1.10 15.69 -9.30
C ASP A 69 -2.34 14.92 -8.83
N LYS A 70 -2.94 15.37 -7.73
CA LYS A 70 -4.14 14.76 -7.13
C LYS A 70 -5.31 14.66 -8.12
N GLY A 71 -5.39 15.55 -9.10
CA GLY A 71 -6.47 15.55 -10.10
C GLY A 71 -6.29 14.52 -11.21
N LYS A 72 -5.08 13.93 -11.37
CA LYS A 72 -4.74 13.08 -12.50
C LYS A 72 -4.25 11.69 -12.12
N HIS A 73 -3.82 11.49 -10.86
CA HIS A 73 -3.15 10.25 -10.44
C HIS A 73 -4.03 9.01 -10.64
N ILE A 74 -3.37 7.91 -10.99
CA ILE A 74 -4.03 6.61 -11.08
C ILE A 74 -4.33 6.10 -9.67
N PHE A 75 -5.60 5.78 -9.40
CA PHE A 75 -6.02 5.11 -8.18
C PHE A 75 -7.09 4.05 -8.46
N ASN A 76 -6.70 2.79 -8.33
CA ASN A 76 -7.57 1.63 -8.47
C ASN A 76 -8.09 1.21 -7.10
N ASN A 77 -9.40 1.30 -6.88
CA ASN A 77 -9.99 0.91 -5.61
C ASN A 77 -9.75 -0.57 -5.32
N LEU A 78 -9.11 -0.86 -4.20
CA LEU A 78 -8.97 -2.19 -3.64
C LEU A 78 -10.10 -2.46 -2.64
N TYR A 79 -10.54 -3.71 -2.55
CA TYR A 79 -11.65 -4.11 -1.70
C TYR A 79 -11.27 -5.28 -0.79
N ILE A 80 -11.74 -5.23 0.45
CA ILE A 80 -11.70 -6.37 1.36
C ILE A 80 -12.99 -7.18 1.12
N PRO A 81 -12.90 -8.46 0.75
CA PRO A 81 -14.07 -9.31 0.57
C PRO A 81 -14.91 -9.34 1.85
N LYS A 82 -16.22 -9.23 1.72
CA LYS A 82 -17.13 -9.44 2.87
C LYS A 82 -17.06 -10.90 3.30
N SER A 83 -17.02 -11.13 4.62
CA SER A 83 -17.12 -12.48 5.13
C SER A 83 -18.48 -13.09 4.77
N ALA A 84 -18.52 -14.39 4.48
CA ALA A 84 -19.77 -15.11 4.16
C ALA A 84 -20.86 -14.98 5.26
N LYS A 85 -20.46 -14.66 6.49
CA LYS A 85 -21.37 -14.45 7.63
C LYS A 85 -22.04 -13.06 7.64
N SER A 86 -21.48 -12.07 6.96
CA SER A 86 -21.96 -10.67 7.02
C SER A 86 -22.78 -10.25 5.80
N SER A 87 -22.84 -11.06 4.76
CA SER A 87 -23.59 -10.74 3.55
C SER A 87 -24.54 -11.88 3.20
N GLY A 88 -25.82 -11.60 3.07
CA GLY A 88 -26.80 -12.55 2.54
C GLY A 88 -26.32 -13.10 1.19
N ASN A 89 -25.64 -14.24 1.19
CA ASN A 89 -25.08 -14.91 0.00
C ASN A 89 -24.21 -14.06 -0.94
N GLY A 90 -23.41 -13.11 -0.40
CA GLY A 90 -22.51 -12.26 -1.19
C GLY A 90 -23.15 -11.05 -1.85
N LYS A 91 -24.45 -10.84 -1.69
CA LYS A 91 -25.16 -9.67 -2.24
C LYS A 91 -24.90 -8.41 -1.41
N SER A 92 -25.04 -7.25 -2.06
CA SER A 92 -24.89 -5.95 -1.42
C SER A 92 -26.19 -5.43 -0.82
N TRP A 93 -26.09 -4.76 0.34
CA TRP A 93 -27.18 -3.94 0.87
C TRP A 93 -26.97 -2.50 0.43
N VAL A 94 -27.98 -1.92 -0.21
CA VAL A 94 -27.99 -0.49 -0.56
C VAL A 94 -29.07 0.23 0.23
N SER A 95 -28.77 1.49 0.57
CA SER A 95 -29.72 2.34 1.28
C SER A 95 -30.57 3.07 0.24
N VAL A 96 -31.86 2.81 0.23
CA VAL A 96 -32.83 3.45 -0.67
C VAL A 96 -33.79 4.30 0.16
N ILE A 97 -34.12 5.49 -0.32
CA ILE A 97 -35.17 6.32 0.26
C ILE A 97 -36.47 6.00 -0.48
N GLY A 98 -37.45 5.48 0.24
CA GLY A 98 -38.79 5.21 -0.33
C GLY A 98 -39.56 6.48 -0.63
N ASP A 99 -40.66 6.35 -1.35
CA ASP A 99 -41.57 7.49 -1.69
C ASP A 99 -42.14 8.18 -0.45
N ASP A 100 -42.14 7.47 0.69
CA ASP A 100 -42.52 7.97 2.02
C ASP A 100 -41.38 8.76 2.74
N GLY A 101 -40.23 8.96 2.06
CA GLY A 101 -39.04 9.63 2.62
C GLY A 101 -38.26 8.79 3.62
N VAL A 102 -38.65 7.56 3.88
CA VAL A 102 -37.97 6.69 4.88
C VAL A 102 -36.84 5.92 4.22
N ARG A 103 -35.66 5.96 4.84
CA ARG A 103 -34.48 5.24 4.42
C ARG A 103 -34.61 3.76 4.81
N ARG A 104 -34.51 2.87 3.84
CA ARG A 104 -34.53 1.41 4.02
C ARG A 104 -33.29 0.77 3.40
N SER A 105 -32.81 -0.32 4.01
CA SER A 105 -31.76 -1.14 3.40
C SER A 105 -32.42 -2.24 2.56
N VAL A 106 -32.07 -2.28 1.28
CA VAL A 106 -32.59 -3.26 0.31
C VAL A 106 -31.44 -4.12 -0.18
N LEU A 107 -31.65 -5.43 -0.26
CA LEU A 107 -30.69 -6.38 -0.82
C LEU A 107 -30.69 -6.25 -2.35
N THR A 108 -29.51 -6.06 -2.94
CA THR A 108 -29.36 -5.99 -4.41
C THR A 108 -29.05 -7.36 -5.00
N GLU A 109 -29.34 -7.53 -6.29
CA GLU A 109 -28.91 -8.72 -7.05
C GLU A 109 -27.40 -8.68 -7.38
N GLU A 110 -26.76 -7.52 -7.25
CA GLU A 110 -25.33 -7.38 -7.54
C GLU A 110 -24.47 -8.02 -6.44
N VAL A 111 -23.46 -8.77 -6.89
CA VAL A 111 -22.43 -9.32 -5.99
C VAL A 111 -21.60 -8.17 -5.43
N SER A 112 -21.49 -8.11 -4.12
CA SER A 112 -20.70 -7.08 -3.43
C SER A 112 -19.22 -7.22 -3.76
N LYS A 113 -18.57 -6.15 -4.22
CA LYS A 113 -17.10 -6.10 -4.36
C LYS A 113 -16.39 -6.17 -3.00
N GLY A 114 -17.11 -5.98 -1.90
CA GLY A 114 -16.54 -5.88 -0.56
C GLY A 114 -16.55 -4.45 -0.02
N SER A 115 -15.83 -4.23 1.06
CA SER A 115 -15.62 -2.88 1.62
C SER A 115 -14.36 -2.26 1.03
N PRO A 116 -14.34 -0.97 0.68
CA PRO A 116 -13.11 -0.30 0.29
C PRO A 116 -12.00 -0.55 1.32
N MET A 117 -10.78 -0.77 0.85
CA MET A 117 -9.65 -1.03 1.71
C MET A 117 -9.28 0.24 2.51
N PRO A 118 -9.20 0.17 3.84
CA PRO A 118 -8.76 1.31 4.66
C PRO A 118 -7.25 1.52 4.55
N ASP A 119 -6.76 2.60 5.14
CA ASP A 119 -5.34 2.93 5.24
C ASP A 119 -4.63 2.31 6.47
N ALA A 120 -5.31 1.49 7.24
CA ALA A 120 -4.72 0.66 8.30
C ALA A 120 -4.59 -0.79 7.79
N TRP A 121 -3.34 -1.22 7.52
CA TRP A 121 -3.06 -2.51 6.90
C TRP A 121 -2.45 -3.50 7.89
N GLU A 122 -3.15 -4.56 8.20
CA GLU A 122 -2.59 -5.70 8.94
C GLU A 122 -1.95 -6.67 7.93
N ILE A 123 -0.62 -6.64 7.85
CA ILE A 123 0.17 -7.54 7.00
C ILE A 123 1.34 -8.04 7.84
N SER A 124 1.44 -9.35 8.00
CA SER A 124 2.51 -9.95 8.78
C SER A 124 3.89 -9.68 8.17
N VAL A 125 4.90 -9.52 9.01
CA VAL A 125 6.29 -9.58 8.55
C VAL A 125 6.60 -10.96 7.98
N ILE A 126 7.63 -11.04 7.13
CA ILE A 126 8.02 -12.30 6.48
C ILE A 126 8.38 -13.34 7.54
N ASN A 127 7.76 -14.52 7.41
CA ASN A 127 8.05 -15.64 8.30
C ASN A 127 9.50 -16.10 8.12
N PRO A 128 10.28 -16.30 9.21
CA PRO A 128 11.66 -16.78 9.13
C PRO A 128 11.87 -18.10 8.35
N VAL A 129 10.83 -18.93 8.25
CA VAL A 129 10.85 -20.21 7.51
C VAL A 129 9.98 -20.16 6.24
N GLY A 130 9.50 -18.97 5.85
CA GLY A 130 8.64 -18.81 4.68
C GLY A 130 9.41 -18.87 3.37
N LEU A 131 8.75 -19.38 2.30
CA LEU A 131 9.35 -19.48 0.96
C LEU A 131 9.68 -18.11 0.33
N GLU A 132 9.01 -17.05 0.77
CA GLU A 132 9.24 -15.67 0.32
C GLU A 132 10.57 -15.09 0.83
N ARG A 133 11.15 -15.70 1.87
CA ARG A 133 12.32 -15.17 2.56
C ARG A 133 13.60 -15.29 1.73
N LEU A 134 14.29 -14.18 1.53
CA LEU A 134 15.58 -14.08 0.83
C LEU A 134 16.75 -13.80 1.78
N ASP A 135 16.57 -13.92 3.09
CA ASP A 135 17.55 -13.57 4.14
C ASP A 135 18.09 -12.13 4.08
N TYR A 136 17.34 -11.24 3.44
CA TYR A 136 17.63 -9.80 3.42
C TYR A 136 17.00 -9.11 4.64
N PRO A 137 17.78 -8.40 5.48
CA PRO A 137 17.30 -7.92 6.79
C PRO A 137 16.08 -7.00 6.75
N THR A 138 15.91 -6.23 5.68
CA THR A 138 14.84 -5.23 5.51
C THR A 138 13.83 -5.63 4.43
N GLN A 139 13.81 -6.89 4.03
CA GLN A 139 12.88 -7.41 3.02
C GLN A 139 11.43 -7.10 3.43
N LYS A 140 10.66 -6.58 2.48
CA LYS A 140 9.23 -6.30 2.66
C LYS A 140 8.38 -7.46 2.16
N PRO A 141 7.21 -7.72 2.78
CA PRO A 141 6.26 -8.72 2.28
C PRO A 141 5.76 -8.37 0.86
N GLU A 142 5.68 -9.35 -0.02
CA GLU A 142 5.13 -9.18 -1.36
C GLU A 142 3.68 -8.65 -1.32
N GLU A 143 2.89 -9.08 -0.33
CA GLU A 143 1.52 -8.61 -0.16
C GLU A 143 1.45 -7.08 0.01
N LEU A 144 2.36 -6.50 0.81
CA LEU A 144 2.44 -5.05 1.03
C LEU A 144 2.66 -4.31 -0.29
N ILE A 145 3.68 -4.76 -1.03
CA ILE A 145 4.07 -4.14 -2.30
C ILE A 145 2.99 -4.37 -3.36
N SER A 146 2.36 -5.55 -3.39
CA SER A 146 1.27 -5.86 -4.32
C SER A 146 0.07 -4.92 -4.14
N ARG A 147 -0.29 -4.56 -2.89
CA ARG A 147 -1.35 -3.58 -2.63
C ARG A 147 -1.02 -2.22 -3.22
N ILE A 148 0.20 -1.74 -2.98
CA ILE A 148 0.68 -0.44 -3.49
C ILE A 148 0.64 -0.42 -5.03
N ILE A 149 1.25 -1.41 -5.67
CA ILE A 149 1.35 -1.46 -7.14
C ILE A 149 -0.04 -1.55 -7.77
N LYS A 150 -0.91 -2.42 -7.26
CA LYS A 150 -2.29 -2.55 -7.78
C LYS A 150 -3.11 -1.28 -7.62
N ALA A 151 -2.95 -0.57 -6.50
CA ALA A 151 -3.68 0.67 -6.25
C ALA A 151 -3.29 1.80 -7.20
N SER A 152 -2.01 1.92 -7.56
CA SER A 152 -1.50 3.11 -8.23
C SER A 152 -0.90 2.88 -9.62
N THR A 153 -1.11 1.71 -10.21
CA THR A 153 -0.65 1.39 -11.58
C THR A 153 -1.61 0.48 -12.32
N ASN A 154 -1.56 0.54 -13.65
CA ASN A 154 -2.18 -0.42 -14.55
C ASN A 154 -1.13 -1.38 -15.13
N GLU A 155 -1.55 -2.42 -15.85
CA GLU A 155 -0.63 -3.31 -16.56
C GLU A 155 0.20 -2.52 -17.58
N ASN A 156 1.48 -2.88 -17.72
CA ASN A 156 2.50 -2.23 -18.52
C ASN A 156 2.98 -0.84 -18.05
N ASP A 157 2.44 -0.29 -16.96
CA ASP A 157 2.99 0.92 -16.35
C ASP A 157 4.38 0.66 -15.77
N LEU A 158 5.15 1.73 -15.59
CA LEU A 158 6.51 1.65 -15.04
C LEU A 158 6.49 1.85 -13.52
N VAL A 159 7.04 0.89 -12.81
CA VAL A 159 7.32 0.95 -11.37
C VAL A 159 8.80 1.19 -11.16
N ALA A 160 9.19 2.18 -10.35
CA ALA A 160 10.58 2.49 -10.04
C ALA A 160 10.84 2.37 -8.54
N ASP A 161 11.91 1.67 -8.17
CA ASP A 161 12.39 1.58 -6.79
C ASP A 161 13.90 1.81 -6.74
N PHE A 162 14.29 3.00 -6.26
CA PHE A 162 15.70 3.41 -6.21
C PHE A 162 16.41 2.97 -4.92
N PHE A 163 15.72 2.24 -4.04
CA PHE A 163 16.22 1.63 -2.81
C PHE A 163 15.73 0.18 -2.71
N CYS A 164 15.85 -0.55 -3.82
CA CYS A 164 15.14 -1.83 -4.01
C CYS A 164 15.56 -2.95 -3.05
N GLY A 165 16.69 -2.84 -2.38
CA GLY A 165 17.15 -3.81 -1.39
C GLY A 165 17.15 -5.23 -1.94
N SER A 166 16.26 -6.09 -1.40
CA SER A 166 16.08 -7.47 -1.86
C SER A 166 15.36 -7.61 -3.21
N GLY A 167 14.88 -6.51 -3.79
CA GLY A 167 14.16 -6.52 -5.06
C GLY A 167 12.70 -6.93 -4.99
N THR A 168 12.08 -6.95 -3.82
CA THR A 168 10.66 -7.32 -3.68
C THR A 168 9.75 -6.50 -4.57
N THR A 169 9.99 -5.18 -4.67
CA THR A 169 9.20 -4.30 -5.54
C THR A 169 9.27 -4.72 -7.01
N LEU A 170 10.47 -5.06 -7.49
CA LEU A 170 10.69 -5.46 -8.87
C LEU A 170 10.05 -6.82 -9.17
N ALA A 171 10.23 -7.78 -8.26
CA ALA A 171 9.63 -9.11 -8.38
C ALA A 171 8.09 -9.05 -8.41
N VAL A 172 7.48 -8.21 -7.57
CA VAL A 172 6.02 -8.04 -7.56
C VAL A 172 5.54 -7.29 -8.80
N ALA A 173 6.27 -6.28 -9.28
CA ALA A 173 5.94 -5.58 -10.51
C ALA A 173 5.94 -6.53 -11.72
N GLU A 174 6.96 -7.40 -11.84
CA GLU A 174 7.03 -8.45 -12.86
C GLU A 174 5.83 -9.40 -12.78
N LYS A 175 5.53 -9.95 -11.59
CA LYS A 175 4.38 -10.85 -11.37
C LYS A 175 3.04 -10.21 -11.73
N LEU A 176 2.96 -8.89 -11.68
CA LEU A 176 1.76 -8.13 -11.99
C LEU A 176 1.74 -7.54 -13.40
N ASN A 177 2.65 -7.94 -14.29
CA ASN A 177 2.79 -7.43 -15.65
C ASN A 177 3.05 -5.91 -15.70
N ARG A 178 3.83 -5.37 -14.75
CA ARG A 178 4.33 -3.99 -14.79
C ARG A 178 5.77 -3.99 -15.27
N LYS A 179 6.16 -2.96 -16.01
CA LYS A 179 7.57 -2.67 -16.25
C LYS A 179 8.21 -2.19 -14.97
N TRP A 180 9.49 -2.43 -14.81
CA TRP A 180 10.17 -2.00 -13.59
C TRP A 180 11.59 -1.52 -13.85
N ILE A 181 12.05 -0.64 -12.97
CA ILE A 181 13.44 -0.21 -12.87
C ILE A 181 13.81 -0.14 -11.39
N GLY A 182 14.97 -0.65 -11.05
CA GLY A 182 15.46 -0.63 -9.67
C GLY A 182 16.93 -0.28 -9.57
N SER A 183 17.29 0.31 -8.45
CA SER A 183 18.69 0.53 -8.08
C SER A 183 18.87 0.37 -6.58
N ASP A 184 20.08 0.04 -6.17
CA ASP A 184 20.48 0.02 -4.76
C ASP A 184 21.99 0.28 -4.65
N LEU A 185 22.42 0.89 -3.55
CA LEU A 185 23.85 1.10 -3.26
C LEU A 185 24.53 -0.19 -2.77
N GLY A 186 23.77 -1.09 -2.18
CA GLY A 186 24.26 -2.32 -1.57
C GLY A 186 24.51 -3.41 -2.60
N LYS A 187 25.74 -3.86 -2.77
CA LYS A 187 26.06 -5.01 -3.64
C LYS A 187 25.26 -6.25 -3.28
N PHE A 188 25.00 -6.49 -1.99
CA PHE A 188 24.20 -7.61 -1.52
C PHE A 188 22.75 -7.53 -2.00
N GLY A 189 22.14 -6.33 -1.96
CA GLY A 189 20.81 -6.10 -2.52
C GLY A 189 20.74 -6.46 -4.01
N ILE A 190 21.67 -5.92 -4.80
CA ILE A 190 21.73 -6.19 -6.24
C ILE A 190 21.94 -7.68 -6.56
N HIS A 191 22.74 -8.41 -5.77
CA HIS A 191 22.89 -9.86 -5.95
C HIS A 191 21.63 -10.64 -5.60
N THR A 192 20.88 -10.21 -4.60
CA THR A 192 19.62 -10.85 -4.19
C THR A 192 18.48 -10.60 -5.18
N THR A 193 18.49 -9.43 -5.83
CA THR A 193 17.47 -9.03 -6.82
C THR A 193 17.61 -9.77 -8.16
N ARG A 194 18.78 -10.31 -8.48
CA ARG A 194 19.04 -11.08 -9.72
C ARG A 194 18.59 -12.52 -9.60
#